data_5298badb1391f5e2df452727de0fb068
#
_entry.id   5298badb1391f5e2df452727de0fb068
#
_cell.length_a   1.000
_cell.length_b   1.000
_cell.length_c   1.000
_cell.angle_alpha   90.00
_cell.angle_beta   90.00
_cell.angle_gamma   90.00
#
_symmetry.space_group_name_H-M   'P 1'
#
loop_
_entity.id
_entity.type
_entity.pdbx_description
1 polymer ?
#
loop_
_entity_poly.entity_id
_entity_poly.type
_entity_poly.pdbx_seq_one_letter_code
_entity_poly.pdbx_strand_id
1 'polypeptide(L)'
;MSTARVRAAVVADAPEIARIQRVTWRTAYADLLGEQAIAALDESIEQHWAEAIAHPATTVYVATEGEFTVGFCVAGPAPEDEVANASGTLPEDADRTGLIATLLVEPRWGRRGHGGRLLADAARGLRQRGAERGISWVAESDSASLSFFRRAGWRPDGTVRTLDTGERRLRELRLTGQLDLELAG
;
A
#
# COMPACT_ATOMS: atom_id res chain seq x y z
N MET A 1 -16.01 1.35 23.97
CA MET A 1 -15.92 1.15 22.51
C MET A 1 -14.52 1.47 22.04
N SER A 2 -13.89 0.55 21.37
CA SER A 2 -12.56 0.77 20.80
C SER A 2 -12.66 1.77 19.63
N THR A 3 -11.86 2.83 19.66
CA THR A 3 -11.91 3.87 18.62
C THR A 3 -10.90 3.57 17.53
N ALA A 4 -11.39 3.37 16.30
CA ALA A 4 -10.55 3.20 15.13
C ALA A 4 -10.06 4.57 14.63
N ARG A 5 -8.75 4.70 14.39
CA ARG A 5 -8.10 5.94 13.91
C ARG A 5 -7.02 5.64 12.90
N VAL A 6 -6.71 6.65 12.09
CA VAL A 6 -5.54 6.68 11.21
C VAL A 6 -4.74 7.95 11.50
N ARG A 7 -3.44 7.83 11.53
CA ARG A 7 -2.51 8.96 11.72
C ARG A 7 -1.21 8.72 10.94
N ALA A 8 -0.43 9.77 10.76
CA ALA A 8 0.93 9.61 10.28
C ALA A 8 1.76 8.80 11.28
N ALA A 9 2.61 7.91 10.77
CA ALA A 9 3.51 7.13 11.58
C ALA A 9 4.65 8.00 12.13
N VAL A 10 5.14 7.62 13.31
CA VAL A 10 6.38 8.11 13.89
C VAL A 10 7.40 6.97 13.93
N VAL A 11 8.69 7.28 14.08
CA VAL A 11 9.75 6.25 14.04
C VAL A 11 9.50 5.13 15.06
N ALA A 12 8.91 5.44 16.21
CA ALA A 12 8.55 4.46 17.22
C ALA A 12 7.51 3.41 16.74
N ASP A 13 6.81 3.65 15.63
CA ASP A 13 5.87 2.69 15.05
C ASP A 13 6.56 1.61 14.20
N ALA A 14 7.84 1.77 13.87
CA ALA A 14 8.55 0.85 12.97
C ALA A 14 8.50 -0.63 13.42
N PRO A 15 8.67 -0.99 14.70
CA PRO A 15 8.54 -2.38 15.15
C PRO A 15 7.16 -2.98 14.89
N GLU A 16 6.09 -2.22 15.14
CA GLU A 16 4.71 -2.69 14.91
C GLU A 16 4.38 -2.81 13.42
N ILE A 17 4.85 -1.89 12.59
CA ILE A 17 4.71 -1.97 11.13
C ILE A 17 5.44 -3.22 10.60
N ALA A 18 6.66 -3.45 11.06
CA ALA A 18 7.43 -4.65 10.72
C ALA A 18 6.70 -5.93 11.13
N ARG A 19 6.13 -5.96 12.33
CA ARG A 19 5.33 -7.09 12.83
C ARG A 19 4.12 -7.35 11.92
N ILE A 20 3.37 -6.32 11.57
CA ILE A 20 2.20 -6.44 10.70
C ILE A 20 2.59 -7.00 9.33
N GLN A 21 3.68 -6.50 8.75
CA GLN A 21 4.17 -6.99 7.46
C GLN A 21 4.55 -8.47 7.53
N ARG A 22 5.30 -8.90 8.55
CA ARG A 22 5.67 -10.32 8.73
C ARG A 22 4.46 -11.21 8.86
N VAL A 23 3.52 -10.85 9.74
CA VAL A 23 2.30 -11.63 9.98
C VAL A 23 1.44 -11.71 8.72
N THR A 24 1.23 -10.60 8.05
CA THR A 24 0.39 -10.52 6.85
C THR A 24 1.00 -11.31 5.70
N TRP A 25 2.29 -11.21 5.47
CA TRP A 25 2.96 -11.96 4.41
C TRP A 25 2.95 -13.46 4.67
N ARG A 26 3.19 -13.89 5.90
CA ARG A 26 3.12 -15.32 6.27
C ARG A 26 1.71 -15.88 6.19
N THR A 27 0.70 -15.11 6.55
CA THR A 27 -0.69 -15.57 6.61
C THR A 27 -1.39 -15.46 5.25
N ALA A 28 -1.27 -14.33 4.57
CA ALA A 28 -2.05 -14.01 3.37
C ALA A 28 -1.26 -14.14 2.06
N TYR A 29 0.06 -14.00 2.09
CA TYR A 29 0.89 -13.92 0.88
C TYR A 29 1.97 -14.99 0.77
N ALA A 30 2.01 -15.97 1.66
CA ALA A 30 3.01 -17.03 1.63
C ALA A 30 3.06 -17.77 0.29
N ASP A 31 1.89 -18.12 -0.26
CA ASP A 31 1.78 -18.82 -1.54
C ASP A 31 2.17 -17.95 -2.75
N LEU A 32 1.99 -16.63 -2.65
CA LEU A 32 2.31 -15.69 -3.72
C LEU A 32 3.79 -15.33 -3.76
N LEU A 33 4.42 -15.20 -2.60
CA LEU A 33 5.79 -14.66 -2.47
C LEU A 33 6.86 -15.74 -2.37
N GLY A 34 6.52 -16.90 -1.81
CA GLY A 34 7.46 -17.98 -1.54
C GLY A 34 8.23 -17.79 -0.22
N GLU A 35 8.80 -18.88 0.28
CA GLU A 35 9.47 -18.90 1.60
C GLU A 35 10.72 -18.03 1.66
N GLN A 36 11.49 -17.95 0.58
CA GLN A 36 12.72 -17.14 0.53
C GLN A 36 12.44 -15.66 0.66
N ALA A 37 11.39 -15.15 -0.02
CA ALA A 37 10.99 -13.75 0.08
C ALA A 37 10.53 -13.39 1.49
N ILE A 38 9.81 -14.31 2.15
CA ILE A 38 9.35 -14.14 3.54
C ILE A 38 10.53 -14.18 4.52
N ALA A 39 11.47 -15.10 4.33
CA ALA A 39 12.68 -15.19 5.16
C ALA A 39 13.55 -13.92 5.03
N ALA A 40 13.65 -13.34 3.84
CA ALA A 40 14.39 -12.11 3.60
C ALA A 40 13.80 -10.89 4.32
N LEU A 41 12.51 -10.92 4.69
CA LEU A 41 11.89 -9.86 5.49
C LEU A 41 12.42 -9.75 6.92
N ASP A 42 12.96 -10.82 7.48
CA ASP A 42 13.39 -10.82 8.88
C ASP A 42 14.71 -10.05 9.10
N GLU A 43 15.43 -9.75 8.01
CA GLU A 43 16.68 -8.99 8.05
C GLU A 43 16.41 -7.48 7.90
N SER A 44 16.78 -6.70 8.91
CA SER A 44 16.77 -5.22 8.89
C SER A 44 15.41 -4.55 8.59
N ILE A 45 14.30 -5.25 8.73
CA ILE A 45 12.98 -4.74 8.38
C ILE A 45 12.56 -3.54 9.23
N GLU A 46 12.85 -3.55 10.53
CA GLU A 46 12.51 -2.43 11.42
C GLU A 46 13.30 -1.18 11.07
N GLN A 47 14.60 -1.33 10.76
CA GLN A 47 15.41 -0.21 10.31
C GLN A 47 14.92 0.34 8.98
N HIS A 48 14.57 -0.53 8.04
CA HIS A 48 13.97 -0.11 6.76
C HIS A 48 12.70 0.73 6.96
N TRP A 49 11.82 0.33 7.88
CA TRP A 49 10.62 1.09 8.18
C TRP A 49 10.91 2.41 8.91
N ALA A 50 11.88 2.43 9.82
CA ALA A 50 12.31 3.66 10.46
C ALA A 50 12.84 4.68 9.44
N GLU A 51 13.62 4.24 8.47
CA GLU A 51 14.12 5.07 7.37
C GLU A 51 12.99 5.56 6.45
N ALA A 52 12.03 4.69 6.10
CA ALA A 52 10.88 5.04 5.29
C ALA A 52 10.00 6.11 5.97
N ILE A 53 9.76 5.98 7.28
CA ILE A 53 9.01 6.97 8.07
C ILE A 53 9.71 8.32 8.09
N ALA A 54 11.04 8.33 8.19
CA ALA A 54 11.83 9.56 8.21
C ALA A 54 12.00 10.21 6.82
N HIS A 55 11.69 9.49 5.74
CA HIS A 55 11.91 9.97 4.36
C HIS A 55 10.92 11.08 4.00
N PRO A 56 11.40 12.25 3.51
CA PRO A 56 10.53 13.42 3.30
C PRO A 56 9.56 13.29 2.11
N ALA A 57 9.86 12.44 1.11
CA ALA A 57 9.04 12.27 -0.07
C ALA A 57 7.86 11.33 0.12
N THR A 58 7.90 10.48 1.13
CA THR A 58 6.84 9.50 1.42
C THR A 58 6.20 9.77 2.77
N THR A 59 4.94 9.38 2.89
CA THR A 59 4.24 9.38 4.18
C THR A 59 3.78 7.96 4.49
N VAL A 60 4.12 7.51 5.69
CA VAL A 60 3.63 6.25 6.24
C VAL A 60 2.47 6.57 7.18
N TYR A 61 1.35 5.88 7.02
CA TYR A 61 0.17 6.00 7.87
C TYR A 61 0.00 4.72 8.67
N VAL A 62 -0.43 4.84 9.91
CA VAL A 62 -0.82 3.68 10.73
C VAL A 62 -2.29 3.77 11.10
N ALA A 63 -2.96 2.62 11.05
CA ALA A 63 -4.30 2.44 11.57
C ALA A 63 -4.21 1.82 12.96
N THR A 64 -4.99 2.36 13.89
CA THR A 64 -5.08 1.86 15.27
C THR A 64 -6.52 1.55 15.64
N GLU A 65 -6.70 0.57 16.53
CA GLU A 65 -7.97 0.30 17.21
C GLU A 65 -7.69 0.14 18.70
N GLY A 66 -8.10 1.14 19.48
CA GLY A 66 -7.67 1.25 20.88
C GLY A 66 -6.15 1.40 20.98
N GLU A 67 -5.51 0.50 21.70
CA GLU A 67 -4.05 0.48 21.91
C GLU A 67 -3.29 -0.31 20.81
N PHE A 68 -4.01 -0.98 19.90
CA PHE A 68 -3.41 -1.86 18.90
C PHE A 68 -3.14 -1.13 17.59
N THR A 69 -1.94 -1.30 17.04
CA THR A 69 -1.65 -0.97 15.65
C THR A 69 -2.10 -2.14 14.78
N VAL A 70 -2.99 -1.89 13.83
CA VAL A 70 -3.71 -2.94 13.10
C VAL A 70 -3.44 -2.96 11.59
N GLY A 71 -2.85 -1.89 11.06
CA GLY A 71 -2.52 -1.78 9.64
C GLY A 71 -1.66 -0.57 9.36
N PHE A 72 -1.15 -0.49 8.13
CA PHE A 72 -0.36 0.65 7.67
C PHE A 72 -0.49 0.84 6.17
N CYS A 73 -0.13 2.04 5.72
CA CYS A 73 -0.13 2.42 4.31
C CYS A 73 1.07 3.33 4.02
N VAL A 74 1.67 3.16 2.86
CA VAL A 74 2.75 4.02 2.36
C VAL A 74 2.29 4.73 1.10
N ALA A 75 2.39 6.05 1.09
CA ALA A 75 2.01 6.87 -0.04
C ALA A 75 3.06 7.94 -0.34
N GLY A 76 3.22 8.28 -1.60
CA GLY A 76 4.15 9.31 -2.04
C GLY A 76 3.94 9.63 -3.53
N PRO A 77 4.77 10.52 -4.10
CA PRO A 77 4.75 10.76 -5.54
C PRO A 77 5.13 9.48 -6.28
N ALA A 78 4.43 9.20 -7.37
CA ALA A 78 4.75 8.04 -8.19
C ALA A 78 6.03 8.29 -9.00
N PRO A 79 7.02 7.38 -8.96
CA PRO A 79 8.18 7.44 -9.84
C PRO A 79 7.76 7.37 -11.33
N GLU A 80 8.48 8.06 -12.21
CA GLU A 80 8.14 8.11 -13.62
C GLU A 80 8.06 6.74 -14.29
N ASP A 81 8.98 5.84 -13.95
CA ASP A 81 9.00 4.47 -14.46
C ASP A 81 7.78 3.63 -14.01
N GLU A 82 7.15 3.99 -12.89
CA GLU A 82 5.93 3.35 -12.43
C GLU A 82 4.65 3.96 -13.03
N VAL A 83 4.73 5.17 -13.57
CA VAL A 83 3.61 5.86 -14.24
C VAL A 83 3.60 5.61 -15.74
N ALA A 84 4.76 5.40 -16.36
CA ALA A 84 4.91 5.17 -17.78
C ALA A 84 4.07 3.94 -18.24
N ASN A 85 3.59 4.00 -19.48
CA ASN A 85 2.95 2.85 -20.10
C ASN A 85 3.98 1.77 -20.51
N ALA A 86 3.50 0.66 -21.06
CA ALA A 86 4.36 -0.46 -21.47
C ALA A 86 5.41 -0.08 -22.53
N SER A 87 5.19 0.99 -23.29
CA SER A 87 6.15 1.51 -24.28
C SER A 87 7.11 2.58 -23.70
N GLY A 88 7.03 2.86 -22.40
CA GLY A 88 7.85 3.87 -21.73
C GLY A 88 7.37 5.30 -21.91
N THR A 89 6.18 5.51 -22.47
CA THR A 89 5.59 6.85 -22.64
C THR A 89 4.96 7.33 -21.34
N LEU A 90 5.30 8.57 -20.93
CA LEU A 90 4.70 9.22 -19.77
C LEU A 90 3.39 9.91 -20.14
N PRO A 91 2.32 9.76 -19.34
CA PRO A 91 1.10 10.57 -19.47
C PRO A 91 1.36 12.03 -19.07
N GLU A 92 0.49 12.94 -19.50
CA GLU A 92 0.60 14.36 -19.18
C GLU A 92 0.59 14.66 -17.68
N ASP A 93 -0.10 13.85 -16.90
CA ASP A 93 -0.25 14.01 -15.45
C ASP A 93 0.77 13.21 -14.63
N ALA A 94 1.85 12.75 -15.24
CA ALA A 94 2.86 11.93 -14.55
C ALA A 94 3.42 12.59 -13.28
N ASP A 95 3.64 13.90 -13.33
CA ASP A 95 4.12 14.71 -12.20
C ASP A 95 3.04 15.01 -11.15
N ARG A 96 1.77 14.68 -11.44
CA ARG A 96 0.61 14.84 -10.55
C ARG A 96 -0.04 13.49 -10.20
N THR A 97 0.73 12.43 -10.29
CA THR A 97 0.28 11.07 -9.96
C THR A 97 0.91 10.62 -8.64
N GLY A 98 0.09 10.19 -7.70
CA GLY A 98 0.52 9.62 -6.44
C GLY A 98 0.56 8.09 -6.50
N LEU A 99 1.40 7.48 -5.67
CA LEU A 99 1.52 6.04 -5.52
C LEU A 99 1.10 5.61 -4.12
N ILE A 100 0.20 4.65 -4.05
CA ILE A 100 -0.03 3.84 -2.86
C ILE A 100 0.90 2.62 -3.00
N ALA A 101 2.05 2.69 -2.36
CA ALA A 101 3.10 1.67 -2.50
C ALA A 101 2.76 0.38 -1.75
N THR A 102 2.19 0.52 -0.55
CA THR A 102 1.82 -0.59 0.31
C THR A 102 0.59 -0.22 1.12
N LEU A 103 -0.35 -1.12 1.24
CA LEU A 103 -1.50 -1.01 2.14
C LEU A 103 -1.78 -2.39 2.71
N LEU A 104 -1.53 -2.57 4.00
CA LEU A 104 -1.74 -3.83 4.71
C LEU A 104 -2.58 -3.62 5.97
N VAL A 105 -3.52 -4.51 6.20
CA VAL A 105 -4.24 -4.66 7.46
C VAL A 105 -3.97 -6.07 7.98
N GLU A 106 -3.57 -6.19 9.24
CA GLU A 106 -3.34 -7.49 9.85
C GLU A 106 -4.61 -8.36 9.71
N PRO A 107 -4.51 -9.61 9.25
CA PRO A 107 -5.69 -10.40 8.87
C PRO A 107 -6.76 -10.52 9.96
N ARG A 108 -6.37 -10.63 11.24
CA ARG A 108 -7.32 -10.70 12.37
C ARG A 108 -8.17 -9.45 12.56
N TRP A 109 -7.73 -8.31 12.00
CA TRP A 109 -8.42 -7.03 12.05
C TRP A 109 -9.14 -6.69 10.74
N GLY A 110 -9.18 -7.62 9.81
CA GLY A 110 -9.83 -7.46 8.51
C GLY A 110 -11.34 -7.18 8.63
N ARG A 111 -11.90 -6.59 7.58
CA ARG A 111 -13.34 -6.30 7.44
C ARG A 111 -13.93 -5.34 8.49
N ARG A 112 -13.10 -4.51 9.10
CA ARG A 112 -13.52 -3.48 10.07
C ARG A 112 -13.36 -2.05 9.53
N GLY A 113 -13.10 -1.91 8.24
CA GLY A 113 -12.95 -0.62 7.57
C GLY A 113 -11.59 0.05 7.73
N HIS A 114 -10.60 -0.61 8.34
CA HIS A 114 -9.26 -0.04 8.52
C HIS A 114 -8.57 0.26 7.18
N GLY A 115 -8.66 -0.65 6.21
CA GLY A 115 -8.10 -0.43 4.87
C GLY A 115 -8.69 0.78 4.17
N GLY A 116 -10.01 0.95 4.25
CA GLY A 116 -10.70 2.11 3.68
C GLY A 116 -10.28 3.42 4.31
N ARG A 117 -10.12 3.46 5.63
CA ARG A 117 -9.63 4.66 6.35
C ARG A 117 -8.18 4.99 5.98
N LEU A 118 -7.32 3.97 5.89
CA LEU A 118 -5.93 4.15 5.46
C LEU A 118 -5.86 4.73 4.05
N LEU A 119 -6.61 4.16 3.11
CA LEU A 119 -6.64 4.65 1.73
C LEU A 119 -7.17 6.08 1.65
N ALA A 120 -8.22 6.41 2.40
CA ALA A 120 -8.79 7.76 2.43
C ALA A 120 -7.81 8.80 2.95
N ASP A 121 -7.10 8.51 4.04
CA ASP A 121 -6.12 9.44 4.60
C ASP A 121 -4.89 9.57 3.70
N ALA A 122 -4.42 8.48 3.11
CA ALA A 122 -3.34 8.51 2.13
C ALA A 122 -3.73 9.31 0.88
N ALA A 123 -4.92 9.11 0.34
CA ALA A 123 -5.43 9.87 -0.80
C ALA A 123 -5.54 11.37 -0.49
N ARG A 124 -6.02 11.72 0.69
CA ARG A 124 -6.08 13.11 1.15
C ARG A 124 -4.68 13.74 1.22
N GLY A 125 -3.71 13.02 1.79
CA GLY A 125 -2.33 13.47 1.86
C GLY A 125 -1.69 13.66 0.48
N LEU A 126 -1.95 12.77 -0.46
CA LEU A 126 -1.49 12.91 -1.84
C LEU A 126 -2.10 14.15 -2.52
N ARG A 127 -3.39 14.39 -2.35
CA ARG A 127 -4.07 15.59 -2.89
C ARG A 127 -3.47 16.88 -2.31
N GLN A 128 -3.19 16.92 -1.03
CA GLN A 128 -2.55 18.08 -0.38
C GLN A 128 -1.17 18.38 -0.94
N ARG A 129 -0.50 17.38 -1.51
CA ARG A 129 0.79 17.52 -2.20
C ARG A 129 0.66 17.77 -3.69
N GLY A 130 -0.55 17.94 -4.22
CA GLY A 130 -0.82 18.27 -5.61
C GLY A 130 -1.11 17.10 -6.54
N ALA A 131 -1.22 15.88 -6.02
CA ALA A 131 -1.62 14.75 -6.85
C ALA A 131 -3.10 14.84 -7.27
N GLU A 132 -3.39 14.48 -8.51
CA GLU A 132 -4.74 14.51 -9.10
C GLU A 132 -5.33 13.11 -9.21
N ARG A 133 -4.49 12.09 -9.35
CA ARG A 133 -4.88 10.68 -9.35
C ARG A 133 -3.85 9.82 -8.63
N GLY A 134 -4.26 8.59 -8.31
CA GLY A 134 -3.38 7.62 -7.69
C GLY A 134 -3.22 6.36 -8.54
N ILE A 135 -2.10 5.68 -8.32
CA ILE A 135 -1.84 4.34 -8.83
C ILE A 135 -1.43 3.41 -7.69
N SER A 136 -1.65 2.14 -7.89
CA SER A 136 -1.16 1.08 -7.00
C SER A 136 -0.98 -0.21 -7.79
N TRP A 137 -0.01 -1.02 -7.40
CA TRP A 137 0.24 -2.32 -7.98
C TRP A 137 -0.33 -3.41 -7.10
N VAL A 138 -1.14 -4.28 -7.68
CA VAL A 138 -1.79 -5.38 -6.97
C VAL A 138 -1.57 -6.68 -7.73
N ALA A 139 -1.18 -7.73 -7.01
CA ALA A 139 -1.03 -9.05 -7.60
C ALA A 139 -2.34 -9.49 -8.28
N GLU A 140 -2.24 -9.98 -9.51
CA GLU A 140 -3.40 -10.43 -10.31
C GLU A 140 -4.21 -11.52 -9.58
N SER A 141 -3.54 -12.34 -8.80
CA SER A 141 -4.15 -13.41 -7.99
C SER A 141 -4.66 -12.97 -6.62
N ASP A 142 -4.41 -11.72 -6.21
CA ASP A 142 -4.91 -11.18 -4.94
C ASP A 142 -6.31 -10.59 -5.11
N SER A 143 -7.30 -11.47 -5.16
CA SER A 143 -8.70 -11.08 -5.38
C SER A 143 -9.27 -10.19 -4.28
N ALA A 144 -8.80 -10.32 -3.04
CA ALA A 144 -9.26 -9.50 -1.92
C ALA A 144 -8.82 -8.04 -2.09
N SER A 145 -7.55 -7.80 -2.44
CA SER A 145 -7.05 -6.44 -2.69
C SER A 145 -7.65 -5.84 -3.95
N LEU A 146 -7.81 -6.61 -5.02
CA LEU A 146 -8.49 -6.15 -6.24
C LEU A 146 -9.93 -5.73 -5.98
N SER A 147 -10.67 -6.52 -5.19
CA SER A 147 -12.03 -6.19 -4.78
C SER A 147 -12.08 -4.94 -3.90
N PHE A 148 -11.13 -4.80 -2.98
CA PHE A 148 -11.01 -3.62 -2.11
C PHE A 148 -10.83 -2.33 -2.92
N PHE A 149 -9.87 -2.30 -3.83
CA PHE A 149 -9.62 -1.13 -4.68
C PHE A 149 -10.79 -0.85 -5.62
N ARG A 150 -11.44 -1.89 -6.16
CA ARG A 150 -12.63 -1.73 -7.01
C ARG A 150 -13.76 -1.02 -6.26
N ARG A 151 -13.99 -1.36 -5.01
CA ARG A 151 -15.00 -0.68 -4.16
C ARG A 151 -14.66 0.78 -3.92
N ALA A 152 -13.37 1.13 -3.91
CA ALA A 152 -12.92 2.51 -3.84
C ALA A 152 -12.97 3.25 -5.20
N GLY A 153 -13.43 2.58 -6.26
CA GLY A 153 -13.52 3.15 -7.61
C GLY A 153 -12.25 3.05 -8.43
N TRP A 154 -11.24 2.35 -7.93
CA TRP A 154 -9.98 2.15 -8.65
C TRP A 154 -10.08 0.94 -9.59
N ARG A 155 -9.45 1.04 -10.76
CA ARG A 155 -9.54 0.01 -11.81
C ARG A 155 -8.20 -0.25 -12.47
N PRO A 156 -7.98 -1.47 -13.01
CA PRO A 156 -6.82 -1.75 -13.86
C PRO A 156 -6.79 -0.81 -15.07
N ASP A 157 -5.61 -0.30 -15.38
CA ASP A 157 -5.39 0.59 -16.53
C ASP A 157 -4.79 -0.12 -17.76
N GLY A 158 -4.62 -1.43 -17.68
CA GLY A 158 -4.05 -2.27 -18.75
C GLY A 158 -2.54 -2.46 -18.66
N THR A 159 -1.86 -1.76 -17.76
CA THR A 159 -0.42 -1.96 -17.55
C THR A 159 -0.18 -3.07 -16.52
N VAL A 160 0.73 -3.96 -16.85
CA VAL A 160 1.09 -5.15 -16.04
C VAL A 160 2.59 -5.17 -15.86
N ARG A 161 3.06 -5.62 -14.71
CA ARG A 161 4.47 -5.94 -14.50
C ARG A 161 4.62 -7.33 -13.90
N THR A 162 5.78 -7.92 -14.08
CA THR A 162 6.13 -9.20 -13.46
C THR A 162 7.30 -8.99 -12.52
N LEU A 163 7.11 -9.35 -11.25
CA LEU A 163 8.16 -9.35 -10.24
C LEU A 163 8.68 -10.76 -10.05
N ASP A 164 10.01 -10.88 -9.95
CA ASP A 164 10.67 -12.14 -9.59
C ASP A 164 11.02 -12.09 -8.11
N THR A 165 10.44 -13.00 -7.33
CA THR A 165 10.70 -13.11 -5.89
C THR A 165 11.84 -14.08 -5.56
N GLY A 166 12.52 -14.62 -6.58
CA GLY A 166 13.53 -15.66 -6.47
C GLY A 166 12.95 -17.08 -6.64
N GLU A 167 11.84 -17.39 -5.99
CA GLU A 167 11.14 -18.67 -6.12
C GLU A 167 9.96 -18.61 -7.07
N ARG A 168 9.35 -17.44 -7.21
CA ARG A 168 8.10 -17.25 -7.96
C ARG A 168 8.15 -16.01 -8.82
N ARG A 169 7.37 -16.03 -9.88
CA ARG A 169 7.05 -14.85 -10.68
C ARG A 169 5.67 -14.37 -10.30
N LEU A 170 5.60 -13.12 -9.85
CA LEU A 170 4.37 -12.48 -9.43
C LEU A 170 3.95 -11.46 -10.50
N ARG A 171 2.80 -11.70 -11.11
CA ARG A 171 2.21 -10.75 -12.04
C ARG A 171 1.34 -9.76 -11.30
N GLU A 172 1.61 -8.47 -11.48
CA GLU A 172 0.86 -7.39 -10.86
C GLU A 172 0.15 -6.54 -11.90
N LEU A 173 -1.06 -6.15 -11.58
CA LEU A 173 -1.85 -5.19 -12.35
C LEU A 173 -1.66 -3.79 -11.75
N ARG A 174 -1.47 -2.79 -12.61
CA ARG A 174 -1.52 -1.39 -12.16
C ARG A 174 -2.98 -0.94 -12.10
N LEU A 175 -3.40 -0.50 -10.93
CA LEU A 175 -4.69 0.12 -10.71
C LEU A 175 -4.54 1.62 -10.73
N THR A 176 -5.54 2.34 -11.19
CA THR A 176 -5.61 3.79 -11.14
C THR A 176 -6.96 4.24 -10.64
N GLY A 177 -6.98 5.36 -9.95
CA GLY A 177 -8.22 5.90 -9.40
C GLY A 177 -8.12 7.34 -8.95
N GLN A 178 -9.27 7.93 -8.70
CA GLN A 178 -9.39 9.26 -8.14
C GLN A 178 -9.02 9.26 -6.66
N LEU A 179 -8.57 10.41 -6.18
CA LEU A 179 -8.12 10.59 -4.80
C LEU A 179 -9.19 11.24 -3.91
N ASP A 180 -10.31 11.71 -4.47
CA ASP A 180 -11.49 12.16 -3.76
C ASP A 180 -12.39 10.97 -3.45
N LEU A 181 -12.02 10.20 -2.44
CA LEU A 181 -12.75 9.00 -2.08
C LEU A 181 -13.96 9.33 -1.20
N GLU A 182 -15.16 9.02 -1.68
CA GLU A 182 -16.34 8.91 -0.86
C GLU A 182 -16.37 7.52 -0.22
N LEU A 183 -15.98 7.44 1.04
CA LEU A 183 -16.17 6.21 1.80
C LEU A 183 -17.67 6.07 2.06
N ALA A 184 -18.30 5.08 1.46
CA ALA A 184 -19.62 4.66 1.88
C ALA A 184 -19.55 4.25 3.35
N GLY A 185 -20.27 4.98 4.19
CA GLY A 185 -20.37 4.77 5.63
C GLY A 185 -20.98 3.40 5.98
#